data_d504f9bd279f22b3ea7040cf77270c71
#
_entry.id   d504f9bd279f22b3ea7040cf77270c71
#
_cell.length_a   1.000
_cell.length_b   1.000
_cell.length_c   1.000
_cell.angle_alpha   90.00
_cell.angle_beta   90.00
_cell.angle_gamma   90.00
#
_symmetry.space_group_name_H-M   'P 1'
#
loop_
_entity.id
_entity.type
_entity.pdbx_description
1 polymer ?
#
loop_
_entity_poly.entity_id
_entity_poly.type
_entity_poly.pdbx_seq_one_letter_code
_entity_poly.pdbx_strand_id
1 'polypeptide(L)'
;MVLPEEYHEMLSGLPEAVRDSLPEEVAAFDAETASAAWQSLSSPRALLTYVFQRIRAGWQGYLRLFLQLCGVLLLRGVMNGVSSYIKGAALSSGVQLICRVALFGIIIDQAMSLLTGVVAFFEDLTHLTSGYIPLMGTMYAMGGNVGAAAVNHGHMILSMSLIQWLGGVTIVPLFSLCLAFTLPGAFGPSVAGRMAVITGKLKKWYTTALSLTMLLLSASLGAQTTLAARADSLRFRTVRFAVSSSIPIVGGGVAEALRTAAGGVSWLRGVVGVGGVILLLWLLLPQLIHLLLTRTVYGLAGDVAAWLGCEGEGRLLGEIAGLFGYLLAVVALSVTTFLLSLLLLLKCGAAFGG
;
A
#
# COMPACT_ATOMS: atom_id res chain seq x y z
N MET A 1 -7.85 -30.52 -11.71
CA MET A 1 -7.81 -29.78 -10.44
C MET A 1 -8.07 -28.30 -10.80
N VAL A 2 -9.26 -27.80 -10.48
CA VAL A 2 -9.78 -26.52 -11.03
C VAL A 2 -9.28 -25.36 -10.16
N LEU A 3 -8.04 -24.96 -10.34
CA LEU A 3 -7.48 -23.73 -9.75
C LEU A 3 -6.98 -22.73 -10.82
N PRO A 4 -7.01 -23.01 -12.14
CA PRO A 4 -6.39 -22.13 -13.10
C PRO A 4 -7.15 -20.83 -13.31
N GLU A 5 -8.48 -20.83 -13.29
CA GLU A 5 -9.31 -19.70 -13.70
C GLU A 5 -9.27 -18.55 -12.68
N GLU A 6 -9.51 -18.84 -11.42
CA GLU A 6 -9.47 -17.87 -10.31
C GLU A 6 -8.06 -17.32 -10.08
N TYR A 7 -7.01 -18.15 -10.28
CA TYR A 7 -5.63 -17.70 -10.19
C TYR A 7 -5.23 -16.78 -11.35
N HIS A 8 -5.66 -17.11 -12.57
CA HIS A 8 -5.45 -16.24 -13.73
C HIS A 8 -6.21 -14.94 -13.61
N GLU A 9 -7.43 -14.96 -13.07
CA GLU A 9 -8.21 -13.75 -12.79
C GLU A 9 -7.49 -12.86 -11.77
N MET A 10 -6.92 -13.43 -10.71
CA MET A 10 -6.11 -12.71 -9.73
C MET A 10 -4.88 -12.06 -10.39
N LEU A 11 -4.14 -12.78 -11.25
CA LEU A 11 -2.97 -12.25 -11.92
C LEU A 11 -3.32 -11.21 -12.99
N SER A 12 -4.45 -11.35 -13.67
CA SER A 12 -4.92 -10.38 -14.68
C SER A 12 -5.28 -9.02 -14.06
N GLY A 13 -5.68 -9.02 -12.78
CA GLY A 13 -5.93 -7.79 -12.01
C GLY A 13 -4.67 -7.04 -11.55
N LEU A 14 -3.47 -7.58 -11.81
CA LEU A 14 -2.22 -6.89 -11.47
C LEU A 14 -1.86 -5.86 -12.53
N PRO A 15 -1.24 -4.71 -12.14
CA PRO A 15 -0.64 -3.77 -13.07
C PRO A 15 0.37 -4.47 -13.99
N GLU A 16 0.40 -4.07 -15.28
CA GLU A 16 1.34 -4.65 -16.27
C GLU A 16 2.78 -4.66 -15.77
N ALA A 17 3.23 -3.57 -15.15
CA ALA A 17 4.58 -3.45 -14.61
C ALA A 17 4.92 -4.46 -13.50
N VAL A 18 3.92 -4.95 -12.78
CA VAL A 18 4.09 -6.03 -11.77
C VAL A 18 4.02 -7.38 -12.47
N ARG A 19 3.04 -7.57 -13.35
CA ARG A 19 2.84 -8.82 -14.09
C ARG A 19 4.06 -9.18 -14.96
N ASP A 20 4.63 -8.21 -15.68
CA ASP A 20 5.81 -8.41 -16.52
C ASP A 20 7.10 -8.70 -15.73
N SER A 21 7.10 -8.40 -14.44
CA SER A 21 8.22 -8.71 -13.54
C SER A 21 8.10 -10.07 -12.86
N LEU A 22 6.98 -10.78 -13.04
CA LEU A 22 6.79 -12.11 -12.48
C LEU A 22 7.45 -13.18 -13.35
N PRO A 23 8.10 -14.20 -12.74
CA PRO A 23 8.60 -15.36 -13.46
C PRO A 23 7.49 -16.13 -14.16
N GLU A 24 7.81 -16.75 -15.31
CA GLU A 24 6.85 -17.55 -16.08
C GLU A 24 6.25 -18.71 -15.25
N GLU A 25 7.02 -19.28 -14.34
CA GLU A 25 6.58 -20.36 -13.44
C GLU A 25 5.48 -19.91 -12.47
N VAL A 26 5.49 -18.64 -12.10
CA VAL A 26 4.44 -18.02 -11.27
C VAL A 26 3.21 -17.75 -12.11
N ALA A 27 3.39 -17.28 -13.35
CA ALA A 27 2.30 -16.99 -14.27
C ALA A 27 1.56 -18.27 -14.73
N ALA A 28 2.30 -19.38 -14.92
CA ALA A 28 1.76 -20.67 -15.37
C ALA A 28 1.17 -21.54 -14.24
N PHE A 29 1.38 -21.15 -12.98
CA PHE A 29 0.98 -21.92 -11.79
C PHE A 29 1.33 -23.41 -11.87
N ASP A 30 2.60 -23.72 -11.98
CA ASP A 30 3.08 -25.08 -11.72
C ASP A 30 3.34 -25.24 -10.21
N ALA A 31 2.59 -26.10 -9.55
CA ALA A 31 2.59 -26.23 -8.10
C ALA A 31 3.96 -26.62 -7.50
N GLU A 32 4.78 -27.37 -8.25
CA GLU A 32 6.11 -27.79 -7.79
C GLU A 32 7.15 -26.67 -7.94
N THR A 33 7.14 -25.96 -9.05
CA THR A 33 8.09 -24.87 -9.35
C THR A 33 7.67 -23.53 -8.73
N ALA A 34 6.36 -23.30 -8.57
CA ALA A 34 5.84 -22.05 -7.98
C ALA A 34 6.38 -21.79 -6.57
N SER A 35 6.55 -22.81 -5.74
CA SER A 35 7.08 -22.65 -4.38
C SER A 35 8.53 -22.14 -4.38
N ALA A 36 9.37 -22.64 -5.29
CA ALA A 36 10.76 -22.20 -5.46
C ALA A 36 10.81 -20.78 -6.06
N ALA A 37 9.94 -20.48 -7.03
CA ALA A 37 9.81 -19.17 -7.64
C ALA A 37 9.38 -18.11 -6.60
N TRP A 38 8.39 -18.40 -5.75
CA TRP A 38 7.99 -17.51 -4.66
C TRP A 38 9.12 -17.28 -3.64
N GLN A 39 9.89 -18.33 -3.29
CA GLN A 39 11.05 -18.18 -2.42
C GLN A 39 12.13 -17.28 -3.05
N SER A 40 12.39 -17.41 -4.34
CA SER A 40 13.35 -16.56 -5.04
C SER A 40 12.93 -15.08 -5.02
N LEU A 41 11.64 -14.79 -5.26
CA LEU A 41 11.06 -13.44 -5.23
C LEU A 41 11.02 -12.84 -3.82
N SER A 42 10.88 -13.67 -2.78
CA SER A 42 10.91 -13.23 -1.38
C SER A 42 12.31 -12.96 -0.85
N SER A 43 13.36 -13.30 -1.60
CA SER A 43 14.74 -13.10 -1.16
C SER A 43 15.04 -11.60 -0.98
N PRO A 44 15.76 -11.21 0.10
CA PRO A 44 16.14 -9.81 0.32
C PRO A 44 16.91 -9.21 -0.86
N ARG A 45 17.66 -10.05 -1.59
CA ARG A 45 18.40 -9.61 -2.79
C ARG A 45 17.47 -9.25 -3.94
N ALA A 46 16.43 -10.05 -4.20
CA ALA A 46 15.44 -9.75 -5.26
C ALA A 46 14.71 -8.44 -4.96
N LEU A 47 14.25 -8.25 -3.71
CA LEU A 47 13.59 -7.03 -3.28
C LEU A 47 14.51 -5.81 -3.42
N LEU A 48 15.75 -5.89 -2.97
CA LEU A 48 16.73 -4.81 -3.12
C LEU A 48 17.03 -4.49 -4.59
N THR A 49 17.19 -5.52 -5.42
CA THR A 49 17.42 -5.35 -6.87
C THR A 49 16.24 -4.66 -7.53
N TYR A 50 15.01 -5.07 -7.19
CA TYR A 50 13.79 -4.45 -7.70
C TYR A 50 13.68 -2.97 -7.28
N VAL A 51 13.90 -2.67 -6.01
CA VAL A 51 13.93 -1.29 -5.48
C VAL A 51 14.96 -0.45 -6.23
N PHE A 52 16.18 -0.98 -6.40
CA PHE A 52 17.26 -0.25 -7.09
C PHE A 52 16.95 -0.01 -8.57
N GLN A 53 16.42 -1.01 -9.27
CA GLN A 53 15.97 -0.86 -10.65
C GLN A 53 14.87 0.19 -10.79
N ARG A 54 13.91 0.21 -9.86
CA ARG A 54 12.81 1.18 -9.86
C ARG A 54 13.29 2.60 -9.61
N ILE A 55 14.21 2.78 -8.65
CA ILE A 55 14.85 4.08 -8.40
C ILE A 55 15.62 4.54 -9.64
N ARG A 56 16.40 3.66 -10.25
CA ARG A 56 17.19 3.97 -11.46
C ARG A 56 16.30 4.34 -12.65
N ALA A 57 15.21 3.64 -12.86
CA ALA A 57 14.26 3.95 -13.94
C ALA A 57 13.59 5.32 -13.76
N GLY A 58 13.24 5.69 -12.51
CA GLY A 58 12.59 6.97 -12.19
C GLY A 58 13.54 8.15 -11.95
N TRP A 59 14.85 7.91 -11.82
CA TRP A 59 15.83 8.91 -11.39
C TRP A 59 15.81 10.22 -12.17
N GLN A 60 15.70 10.13 -13.50
CA GLN A 60 15.66 11.31 -14.36
C GLN A 60 14.46 12.23 -14.06
N GLY A 61 13.31 11.65 -13.72
CA GLY A 61 12.11 12.41 -13.34
C GLY A 61 12.32 13.20 -12.04
N TYR A 62 12.87 12.54 -11.02
CA TYR A 62 13.16 13.18 -9.72
C TYR A 62 14.23 14.25 -9.83
N LEU A 63 15.28 14.00 -10.63
CA LEU A 63 16.33 14.99 -10.89
C LEU A 63 15.76 16.21 -11.64
N ARG A 64 14.90 15.99 -12.65
CA ARG A 64 14.24 17.08 -13.38
C ARG A 64 13.38 17.91 -12.44
N LEU A 65 12.58 17.26 -11.58
CA LEU A 65 11.77 17.96 -10.57
C LEU A 65 12.64 18.79 -9.63
N PHE A 66 13.73 18.21 -9.12
CA PHE A 66 14.67 18.93 -8.26
C PHE A 66 15.27 20.16 -8.95
N LEU A 67 15.73 19.99 -10.21
CA LEU A 67 16.31 21.10 -10.99
C LEU A 67 15.27 22.18 -11.30
N GLN A 68 14.02 21.82 -11.58
CA GLN A 68 12.94 22.79 -11.78
C GLN A 68 12.70 23.63 -10.53
N LEU A 69 12.60 22.98 -9.36
CA LEU A 69 12.44 23.68 -8.08
C LEU A 69 13.64 24.57 -7.79
N CYS A 70 14.87 24.05 -7.90
CA CYS A 70 16.09 24.82 -7.69
C CYS A 70 16.24 25.98 -8.68
N GLY A 71 15.83 25.82 -9.94
CA GLY A 71 15.87 26.89 -10.94
C GLY A 71 15.01 28.10 -10.53
N VAL A 72 13.79 27.83 -10.07
CA VAL A 72 12.90 28.91 -9.57
C VAL A 72 13.46 29.54 -8.30
N LEU A 73 14.01 28.74 -7.39
CA LEU A 73 14.62 29.22 -6.14
C LEU A 73 15.88 30.06 -6.39
N LEU A 74 16.73 29.66 -7.34
CA LEU A 74 17.92 30.40 -7.73
C LEU A 74 17.54 31.77 -8.33
N LEU A 75 16.56 31.78 -9.26
CA LEU A 75 16.05 33.04 -9.81
C LEU A 75 15.54 33.95 -8.68
N ARG A 76 14.82 33.39 -7.73
CA ARG A 76 14.31 34.12 -6.57
C ARG A 76 15.43 34.68 -5.69
N GLY A 77 16.46 33.82 -5.37
CA GLY A 77 17.62 34.21 -4.56
C GLY A 77 18.45 35.32 -5.20
N VAL A 78 18.74 35.22 -6.52
CA VAL A 78 19.46 36.24 -7.28
C VAL A 78 18.69 37.56 -7.26
N MET A 79 17.38 37.53 -7.53
CA MET A 79 16.53 38.71 -7.49
C MET A 79 16.45 39.37 -6.11
N ASN A 80 16.50 38.54 -5.05
CA ASN A 80 16.54 39.02 -3.67
C ASN A 80 17.86 39.79 -3.41
N GLY A 81 18.99 39.27 -3.90
CA GLY A 81 20.30 39.92 -3.84
C GLY A 81 20.34 41.21 -4.65
N VAL A 82 19.83 41.21 -5.88
CA VAL A 82 19.81 42.40 -6.75
C VAL A 82 18.86 43.47 -6.20
N SER A 83 17.73 43.10 -5.62
CA SER A 83 16.76 44.05 -5.07
C SER A 83 17.29 44.85 -3.87
N SER A 84 18.33 44.37 -3.19
CA SER A 84 19.01 45.11 -2.13
C SER A 84 19.82 46.29 -2.65
N TYR A 85 20.22 46.26 -3.91
CA TYR A 85 20.98 47.33 -4.58
C TYR A 85 20.09 48.32 -5.39
N ILE A 86 18.96 47.84 -5.92
CA ILE A 86 18.06 48.63 -6.74
C ILE A 86 16.86 49.04 -5.87
N LYS A 87 16.69 50.36 -5.62
CA LYS A 87 15.58 50.93 -4.82
C LYS A 87 14.18 50.77 -5.47
N GLY A 88 13.96 49.78 -6.31
CA GLY A 88 12.71 49.49 -7.01
C GLY A 88 11.85 48.44 -6.30
N ALA A 89 11.16 48.83 -5.23
CA ALA A 89 10.28 47.94 -4.47
C ALA A 89 9.22 47.18 -5.33
N ALA A 90 8.73 47.86 -6.40
CA ALA A 90 7.71 47.30 -7.30
C ALA A 90 8.25 46.13 -8.15
N LEU A 91 9.49 46.22 -8.66
CA LEU A 91 10.10 45.16 -9.47
C LEU A 91 10.36 43.88 -8.62
N SER A 92 10.87 44.07 -7.41
CA SER A 92 11.13 42.98 -6.46
C SER A 92 9.85 42.24 -6.09
N SER A 93 8.76 42.93 -5.78
CA SER A 93 7.48 42.30 -5.45
C SER A 93 6.84 41.58 -6.64
N GLY A 94 6.98 42.11 -7.87
CA GLY A 94 6.52 41.45 -9.09
C GLY A 94 7.23 40.13 -9.36
N VAL A 95 8.56 40.09 -9.27
CA VAL A 95 9.33 38.85 -9.45
C VAL A 95 9.05 37.86 -8.34
N GLN A 96 8.89 38.28 -7.09
CA GLN A 96 8.47 37.42 -5.99
C GLN A 96 7.16 36.73 -6.30
N LEU A 97 6.16 37.43 -6.80
CA LEU A 97 4.87 36.89 -7.16
C LEU A 97 4.99 35.84 -8.28
N ILE A 98 5.75 36.17 -9.34
CA ILE A 98 5.98 35.25 -10.48
C ILE A 98 6.64 33.95 -10.00
N CYS A 99 7.70 34.03 -9.19
CA CYS A 99 8.38 32.84 -8.65
C CYS A 99 7.45 31.99 -7.77
N ARG A 100 6.60 32.62 -6.95
CA ARG A 100 5.61 31.88 -6.14
C ARG A 100 4.56 31.18 -6.99
N VAL A 101 4.04 31.85 -8.01
CA VAL A 101 3.08 31.25 -8.95
C VAL A 101 3.70 30.08 -9.70
N ALA A 102 4.96 30.20 -10.14
CA ALA A 102 5.70 29.10 -10.77
C ALA A 102 5.89 27.91 -9.81
N LEU A 103 6.29 28.16 -8.57
CA LEU A 103 6.39 27.12 -7.55
C LEU A 103 5.04 26.43 -7.29
N PHE A 104 3.95 27.20 -7.20
CA PHE A 104 2.61 26.63 -7.01
C PHE A 104 2.21 25.75 -8.18
N GLY A 105 2.51 26.14 -9.42
CA GLY A 105 2.26 25.31 -10.60
C GLY A 105 2.96 23.96 -10.50
N ILE A 106 4.26 23.94 -10.16
CA ILE A 106 5.05 22.71 -10.00
C ILE A 106 4.49 21.87 -8.85
N ILE A 107 4.14 22.48 -7.71
CA ILE A 107 3.61 21.78 -6.54
C ILE A 107 2.26 21.14 -6.86
N ILE A 108 1.34 21.86 -7.49
CA ILE A 108 0.00 21.36 -7.81
C ILE A 108 0.09 20.21 -8.81
N ASP A 109 0.88 20.36 -9.88
CA ASP A 109 1.07 19.33 -10.90
C ASP A 109 1.59 18.02 -10.26
N GLN A 110 2.66 18.13 -9.47
CA GLN A 110 3.23 16.97 -8.76
C GLN A 110 2.28 16.38 -7.72
N ALA A 111 1.56 17.21 -6.99
CA ALA A 111 0.59 16.76 -5.99
C ALA A 111 -0.57 16.01 -6.62
N MET A 112 -1.09 16.47 -7.76
CA MET A 112 -2.14 15.78 -8.51
C MET A 112 -1.65 14.46 -9.09
N SER A 113 -0.44 14.41 -9.65
CA SER A 113 0.18 13.18 -10.12
C SER A 113 0.33 12.14 -9.00
N LEU A 114 0.79 12.55 -7.82
CA LEU A 114 0.92 11.68 -6.66
C LEU A 114 -0.44 11.17 -6.15
N LEU A 115 -1.46 12.05 -6.12
CA LEU A 115 -2.81 11.64 -5.73
C LEU A 115 -3.39 10.61 -6.68
N THR A 116 -3.27 10.84 -7.99
CA THR A 116 -3.72 9.88 -9.01
C THR A 116 -3.02 8.54 -8.83
N GLY A 117 -1.71 8.53 -8.57
CA GLY A 117 -0.95 7.32 -8.30
C GLY A 117 -1.39 6.60 -7.02
N VAL A 118 -1.75 7.34 -5.97
CA VAL A 118 -2.29 6.74 -4.73
C VAL A 118 -3.67 6.14 -4.95
N VAL A 119 -4.54 6.80 -5.71
CA VAL A 119 -5.88 6.26 -6.05
C VAL A 119 -5.74 4.99 -6.87
N ALA A 120 -4.92 5.02 -7.93
CA ALA A 120 -4.65 3.85 -8.76
C ALA A 120 -4.09 2.68 -7.93
N PHE A 121 -3.18 2.95 -6.99
CA PHE A 121 -2.68 1.93 -6.05
C PHE A 121 -3.79 1.27 -5.23
N PHE A 122 -4.77 2.03 -4.73
CA PHE A 122 -5.91 1.45 -3.98
C PHE A 122 -6.86 0.67 -4.89
N GLU A 123 -7.02 1.07 -6.15
CA GLU A 123 -7.76 0.32 -7.17
C GLU A 123 -7.06 -1.01 -7.47
N ASP A 124 -5.75 -1.00 -7.75
CA ASP A 124 -4.94 -2.19 -7.98
C ASP A 124 -4.97 -3.15 -6.78
N LEU A 125 -4.89 -2.61 -5.56
CA LEU A 125 -5.01 -3.37 -4.32
C LEU A 125 -6.39 -4.05 -4.22
N THR A 126 -7.44 -3.36 -4.63
CA THR A 126 -8.80 -3.91 -4.64
C THR A 126 -8.94 -5.01 -5.68
N HIS A 127 -8.40 -4.82 -6.88
CA HIS A 127 -8.40 -5.84 -7.94
C HIS A 127 -7.63 -7.10 -7.52
N LEU A 128 -6.41 -6.94 -6.99
CA LEU A 128 -5.63 -8.07 -6.46
C LEU A 128 -6.43 -8.85 -5.42
N THR A 129 -7.12 -8.15 -4.53
CA THR A 129 -7.82 -8.77 -3.41
C THR A 129 -9.12 -9.42 -3.85
N SER A 130 -9.83 -8.85 -4.83
CA SER A 130 -11.08 -9.42 -5.35
C SER A 130 -10.87 -10.80 -5.99
N GLY A 131 -9.73 -11.04 -6.64
CA GLY A 131 -9.34 -12.36 -7.12
C GLY A 131 -8.79 -13.28 -6.01
N TYR A 132 -8.06 -12.71 -5.05
CA TYR A 132 -7.43 -13.47 -3.98
C TYR A 132 -8.42 -14.04 -2.94
N ILE A 133 -9.48 -13.28 -2.63
CA ILE A 133 -10.49 -13.68 -1.63
C ILE A 133 -11.22 -14.99 -2.01
N PRO A 134 -11.81 -15.14 -3.23
CA PRO A 134 -12.46 -16.37 -3.62
C PRO A 134 -11.47 -17.54 -3.71
N LEU A 135 -10.26 -17.32 -4.22
CA LEU A 135 -9.21 -18.34 -4.30
C LEU A 135 -8.88 -18.92 -2.91
N MET A 136 -8.70 -18.07 -1.91
CA MET A 136 -8.46 -18.53 -0.53
C MET A 136 -9.71 -19.18 0.08
N GLY A 137 -10.92 -18.66 -0.24
CA GLY A 137 -12.18 -19.23 0.22
C GLY A 137 -12.37 -20.67 -0.25
N THR A 138 -12.14 -20.95 -1.53
CA THR A 138 -12.22 -22.31 -2.09
C THR A 138 -11.20 -23.25 -1.46
N MET A 139 -9.96 -22.80 -1.25
CA MET A 139 -8.93 -23.59 -0.56
C MET A 139 -9.29 -23.93 0.89
N TYR A 140 -9.91 -23.00 1.62
CA TYR A 140 -10.41 -23.28 2.97
C TYR A 140 -11.55 -24.28 2.97
N ALA A 141 -12.48 -24.16 2.03
CA ALA A 141 -13.60 -25.09 1.89
C ALA A 141 -13.12 -26.50 1.54
N MET A 142 -12.18 -26.65 0.61
CA MET A 142 -11.56 -27.93 0.24
C MET A 142 -10.80 -28.57 1.40
N GLY A 143 -10.22 -27.76 2.30
CA GLY A 143 -9.57 -28.24 3.52
C GLY A 143 -10.53 -28.62 4.66
N GLY A 144 -11.84 -28.64 4.42
CA GLY A 144 -12.85 -28.95 5.43
C GLY A 144 -13.18 -27.81 6.40
N ASN A 145 -12.67 -26.61 6.15
CA ASN A 145 -12.85 -25.42 6.99
C ASN A 145 -13.94 -24.48 6.44
N VAL A 146 -15.13 -24.99 6.13
CA VAL A 146 -16.21 -24.24 5.47
C VAL A 146 -16.67 -23.03 6.29
N GLY A 147 -16.74 -23.18 7.62
CA GLY A 147 -17.11 -22.07 8.50
C GLY A 147 -16.06 -20.95 8.51
N ALA A 148 -14.78 -21.31 8.54
CA ALA A 148 -13.68 -20.36 8.42
C ALA A 148 -13.68 -19.68 7.04
N ALA A 149 -13.95 -20.42 5.97
CA ALA A 149 -14.08 -19.89 4.62
C ALA A 149 -15.15 -18.79 4.53
N ALA A 150 -16.36 -19.06 5.03
CA ALA A 150 -17.48 -18.12 4.98
C ALA A 150 -17.21 -16.85 5.80
N VAL A 151 -16.69 -16.99 7.02
CA VAL A 151 -16.36 -15.85 7.89
C VAL A 151 -15.24 -15.01 7.29
N ASN A 152 -14.17 -15.64 6.80
CA ASN A 152 -13.04 -14.96 6.22
C ASN A 152 -13.40 -14.21 4.93
N HIS A 153 -14.21 -14.83 4.06
CA HIS A 153 -14.68 -14.20 2.83
C HIS A 153 -15.45 -12.90 3.13
N GLY A 154 -16.47 -12.97 4.01
CA GLY A 154 -17.25 -11.79 4.37
C GLY A 154 -16.41 -10.69 5.06
N HIS A 155 -15.48 -11.09 5.92
CA HIS A 155 -14.62 -10.14 6.63
C HIS A 155 -13.59 -9.46 5.71
N MET A 156 -13.01 -10.21 4.76
CA MET A 156 -12.09 -9.65 3.77
C MET A 156 -12.79 -8.64 2.85
N ILE A 157 -14.00 -8.93 2.35
CA ILE A 157 -14.79 -8.00 1.56
C ILE A 157 -15.04 -6.70 2.35
N LEU A 158 -15.47 -6.83 3.60
CA LEU A 158 -15.74 -5.67 4.46
C LEU A 158 -14.47 -4.86 4.73
N SER A 159 -13.35 -5.54 5.02
CA SER A 159 -12.07 -4.89 5.24
C SER A 159 -11.60 -4.12 4.01
N MET A 160 -11.74 -4.72 2.81
CA MET A 160 -11.35 -4.05 1.57
C MET A 160 -12.24 -2.85 1.26
N SER A 161 -13.56 -3.00 1.41
CA SER A 161 -14.47 -1.87 1.22
C SER A 161 -14.13 -0.69 2.12
N LEU A 162 -13.79 -0.95 3.38
CA LEU A 162 -13.40 0.09 4.34
C LEU A 162 -12.02 0.71 4.00
N ILE A 163 -11.03 -0.11 3.63
CA ILE A 163 -9.71 0.36 3.21
C ILE A 163 -9.83 1.22 1.96
N GLN A 164 -10.60 0.79 0.95
CA GLN A 164 -10.84 1.53 -0.27
C GLN A 164 -11.57 2.85 0.00
N TRP A 165 -12.59 2.84 0.85
CA TRP A 165 -13.34 4.04 1.19
C TRP A 165 -12.48 5.05 1.96
N LEU A 166 -11.73 4.60 2.96
CA LEU A 166 -10.85 5.46 3.75
C LEU A 166 -9.59 5.87 2.97
N GLY A 167 -8.91 4.92 2.34
CA GLY A 167 -7.63 5.15 1.68
C GLY A 167 -7.76 5.73 0.26
N GLY A 168 -8.75 5.26 -0.53
CA GLY A 168 -8.97 5.72 -1.90
C GLY A 168 -9.86 6.97 -1.96
N VAL A 169 -11.11 6.84 -1.53
CA VAL A 169 -12.11 7.90 -1.73
C VAL A 169 -11.89 9.12 -0.82
N THR A 170 -11.56 8.89 0.46
CA THR A 170 -11.50 9.98 1.44
C THR A 170 -10.16 10.73 1.40
N ILE A 171 -9.09 10.09 0.94
CA ILE A 171 -7.75 10.71 0.92
C ILE A 171 -7.67 11.88 -0.06
N VAL A 172 -8.36 11.81 -1.20
CA VAL A 172 -8.33 12.85 -2.23
C VAL A 172 -8.86 14.19 -1.72
N PRO A 173 -10.11 14.29 -1.19
CA PRO A 173 -10.62 15.56 -0.68
C PRO A 173 -9.81 16.05 0.53
N LEU A 174 -9.38 15.14 1.40
CA LEU A 174 -8.58 15.50 2.57
C LEU A 174 -7.23 16.11 2.17
N PHE A 175 -6.52 15.47 1.24
CA PHE A 175 -5.23 15.96 0.76
C PHE A 175 -5.39 17.28 0.02
N SER A 176 -6.40 17.41 -0.83
CA SER A 176 -6.70 18.65 -1.57
C SER A 176 -7.00 19.79 -0.61
N LEU A 177 -7.76 19.57 0.45
CA LEU A 177 -7.99 20.56 1.50
C LEU A 177 -6.69 20.94 2.24
N CYS A 178 -5.87 19.95 2.59
CA CYS A 178 -4.58 20.20 3.23
C CYS A 178 -3.66 21.02 2.30
N LEU A 179 -3.62 20.70 1.01
CA LEU A 179 -2.87 21.44 0.01
C LEU A 179 -3.39 22.88 -0.12
N ALA A 180 -4.72 23.06 -0.24
CA ALA A 180 -5.35 24.36 -0.33
C ALA A 180 -5.08 25.25 0.90
N PHE A 181 -4.96 24.67 2.09
CA PHE A 181 -4.60 25.41 3.30
C PHE A 181 -3.08 25.66 3.43
N THR A 182 -2.25 24.86 2.81
CA THR A 182 -0.78 25.01 2.89
C THR A 182 -0.28 26.12 1.94
N LEU A 183 -0.83 26.22 0.72
CA LEU A 183 -0.41 27.18 -0.29
C LEU A 183 -0.48 28.64 0.16
N PRO A 184 -1.56 29.14 0.81
CA PRO A 184 -1.63 30.52 1.30
C PRO A 184 -0.56 30.88 2.34
N GLY A 185 0.02 29.88 3.01
CA GLY A 185 1.12 30.08 3.97
C GLY A 185 2.35 30.75 3.37
N ALA A 186 2.56 30.64 2.06
CA ALA A 186 3.64 31.34 1.36
C ALA A 186 3.50 32.87 1.36
N PHE A 187 2.29 33.41 1.59
CA PHE A 187 2.04 34.85 1.56
C PHE A 187 2.33 35.55 2.89
N GLY A 188 2.54 34.83 3.97
CA GLY A 188 2.95 35.44 5.23
C GLY A 188 2.98 34.46 6.42
N PRO A 189 3.89 34.70 7.40
CA PRO A 189 4.09 33.80 8.53
C PRO A 189 2.88 33.69 9.45
N SER A 190 2.08 34.75 9.57
CA SER A 190 0.85 34.76 10.38
C SER A 190 -0.26 33.88 9.78
N VAL A 191 -0.35 33.83 8.46
CA VAL A 191 -1.28 32.97 7.72
C VAL A 191 -0.79 31.53 7.78
N ALA A 192 0.51 31.31 7.51
CA ALA A 192 1.14 30.00 7.59
C ALA A 192 0.89 29.31 8.92
N GLY A 193 1.11 29.99 10.04
CA GLY A 193 0.92 29.41 11.37
C GLY A 193 -0.52 28.96 11.66
N ARG A 194 -1.51 29.75 11.27
CA ARG A 194 -2.94 29.41 11.45
C ARG A 194 -3.34 28.22 10.59
N MET A 195 -2.91 28.22 9.32
CA MET A 195 -3.24 27.15 8.38
C MET A 195 -2.53 25.83 8.76
N ALA A 196 -1.27 25.88 9.21
CA ALA A 196 -0.55 24.70 9.71
C ALA A 196 -1.24 24.04 10.91
N VAL A 197 -1.86 24.81 11.82
CA VAL A 197 -2.65 24.26 12.93
C VAL A 197 -3.86 23.50 12.42
N ILE A 198 -4.57 24.06 11.44
CA ILE A 198 -5.78 23.44 10.86
C ILE A 198 -5.40 22.14 10.13
N THR A 199 -4.42 22.21 9.24
CA THR A 199 -3.93 21.03 8.49
C THR A 199 -3.38 19.97 9.42
N GLY A 200 -2.68 20.35 10.47
CA GLY A 200 -2.16 19.43 11.49
C GLY A 200 -3.26 18.69 12.25
N LYS A 201 -4.33 19.40 12.67
CA LYS A 201 -5.50 18.79 13.32
C LYS A 201 -6.23 17.86 12.35
N LEU A 202 -6.45 18.27 11.11
CA LEU A 202 -7.15 17.48 10.10
C LEU A 202 -6.41 16.18 9.80
N LYS A 203 -5.10 16.24 9.58
CA LYS A 203 -4.23 15.06 9.41
C LYS A 203 -4.30 14.13 10.62
N LYS A 204 -4.18 14.67 11.82
CA LYS A 204 -4.22 13.87 13.06
C LYS A 204 -5.56 13.18 13.24
N TRP A 205 -6.66 13.86 13.01
CA TRP A 205 -8.01 13.30 13.09
C TRP A 205 -8.20 12.13 12.15
N TYR A 206 -7.84 12.32 10.88
CA TYR A 206 -7.95 11.28 9.87
C TYR A 206 -7.04 10.09 10.16
N THR A 207 -5.78 10.33 10.53
CA THR A 207 -4.83 9.24 10.87
C THR A 207 -5.32 8.45 12.09
N THR A 208 -5.88 9.13 13.09
CA THR A 208 -6.45 8.45 14.27
C THR A 208 -7.67 7.61 13.89
N ALA A 209 -8.58 8.15 13.09
CA ALA A 209 -9.74 7.42 12.59
C ALA A 209 -9.33 6.20 11.76
N LEU A 210 -8.39 6.38 10.83
CA LEU A 210 -7.84 5.30 10.01
C LEU A 210 -7.19 4.22 10.88
N SER A 211 -6.31 4.60 11.79
CA SER A 211 -5.62 3.67 12.70
C SER A 211 -6.60 2.88 13.58
N LEU A 212 -7.62 3.55 14.12
CA LEU A 212 -8.63 2.91 14.95
C LEU A 212 -9.46 1.91 14.13
N THR A 213 -9.90 2.30 12.93
CA THR A 213 -10.65 1.42 12.03
C THR A 213 -9.83 0.19 11.67
N MET A 214 -8.55 0.39 11.31
CA MET A 214 -7.63 -0.70 10.96
C MET A 214 -7.38 -1.63 12.15
N LEU A 215 -7.21 -1.08 13.35
CA LEU A 215 -7.06 -1.88 14.58
C LEU A 215 -8.30 -2.72 14.86
N LEU A 216 -9.49 -2.14 14.77
CA LEU A 216 -10.75 -2.85 14.99
C LEU A 216 -10.96 -3.97 13.97
N LEU A 217 -10.67 -3.71 12.69
CA LEU A 217 -10.75 -4.72 11.63
C LEU A 217 -9.79 -5.89 11.89
N SER A 218 -8.54 -5.60 12.19
CA SER A 218 -7.53 -6.63 12.46
C SER A 218 -7.87 -7.46 13.72
N ALA A 219 -8.34 -6.82 14.78
CA ALA A 219 -8.76 -7.49 16.01
C ALA A 219 -10.01 -8.37 15.78
N SER A 220 -10.99 -7.84 15.05
CA SER A 220 -12.23 -8.56 14.70
C SER A 220 -11.92 -9.79 13.84
N LEU A 221 -11.07 -9.66 12.83
CA LEU A 221 -10.64 -10.77 11.99
C LEU A 221 -9.92 -11.83 12.82
N GLY A 222 -8.98 -11.46 13.67
CA GLY A 222 -8.25 -12.38 14.53
C GLY A 222 -9.16 -13.17 15.48
N ALA A 223 -10.17 -12.51 16.07
CA ALA A 223 -11.14 -13.16 16.94
C ALA A 223 -12.06 -14.13 16.17
N GLN A 224 -12.63 -13.69 15.05
CA GLN A 224 -13.57 -14.48 14.26
C GLN A 224 -12.91 -15.68 13.59
N THR A 225 -11.73 -15.51 13.01
CA THR A 225 -11.00 -16.60 12.35
C THR A 225 -10.60 -17.69 13.35
N THR A 226 -10.15 -17.33 14.56
CA THR A 226 -9.80 -18.31 15.58
C THR A 226 -11.02 -19.09 16.10
N LEU A 227 -12.16 -18.44 16.26
CA LEU A 227 -13.42 -19.07 16.67
C LEU A 227 -13.95 -20.03 15.58
N ALA A 228 -14.00 -19.57 14.32
CA ALA A 228 -14.45 -20.38 13.19
C ALA A 228 -13.54 -21.61 12.98
N ALA A 229 -12.24 -21.44 13.06
CA ALA A 229 -11.27 -22.50 12.95
C ALA A 229 -11.44 -23.56 14.03
N ARG A 230 -11.67 -23.18 15.28
CA ARG A 230 -11.95 -24.13 16.38
C ARG A 230 -13.24 -24.91 16.15
N ALA A 231 -14.30 -24.26 15.68
CA ALA A 231 -15.56 -24.92 15.36
C ALA A 231 -15.40 -25.95 14.23
N ASP A 232 -14.69 -25.61 13.17
CA ASP A 232 -14.44 -26.52 12.03
C ASP A 232 -13.55 -27.69 12.41
N SER A 233 -12.54 -27.49 13.29
CA SER A 233 -11.70 -28.59 13.78
C SER A 233 -12.49 -29.63 14.56
N LEU A 234 -13.46 -29.23 15.36
CA LEU A 234 -14.33 -30.14 16.09
C LEU A 234 -15.20 -30.94 15.11
N ARG A 235 -15.81 -30.29 14.12
CA ARG A 235 -16.61 -30.96 13.08
C ARG A 235 -15.80 -32.00 12.31
N PHE A 236 -14.60 -31.62 11.86
CA PHE A 236 -13.72 -32.50 11.10
C PHE A 236 -13.29 -33.73 11.93
N ARG A 237 -12.93 -33.54 13.20
CA ARG A 237 -12.61 -34.64 14.11
C ARG A 237 -13.80 -35.57 14.32
N THR A 238 -15.00 -35.03 14.47
CA THR A 238 -16.23 -35.83 14.65
C THR A 238 -16.55 -36.64 13.40
N VAL A 239 -16.47 -36.06 12.19
CA VAL A 239 -16.68 -36.79 10.93
C VAL A 239 -15.63 -37.90 10.76
N ARG A 240 -14.35 -37.58 10.99
CA ARG A 240 -13.27 -38.56 10.92
C ARG A 240 -13.50 -39.72 11.88
N PHE A 241 -13.87 -39.45 13.13
CA PHE A 241 -14.16 -40.46 14.12
C PHE A 241 -15.36 -41.32 13.71
N ALA A 242 -16.44 -40.71 13.21
CA ALA A 242 -17.61 -41.44 12.72
C ALA A 242 -17.28 -42.35 11.54
N VAL A 243 -16.48 -41.88 10.55
CA VAL A 243 -16.05 -42.69 9.40
C VAL A 243 -15.14 -43.86 9.84
N SER A 244 -14.16 -43.60 10.71
CA SER A 244 -13.24 -44.63 11.17
C SER A 244 -13.91 -45.70 12.06
N SER A 245 -14.96 -45.31 12.80
CA SER A 245 -15.67 -46.22 13.69
C SER A 245 -16.81 -46.99 13.02
N SER A 246 -17.39 -46.42 11.94
CA SER A 246 -18.56 -47.00 11.27
C SER A 246 -18.21 -48.08 10.22
N ILE A 247 -16.98 -48.12 9.70
CA ILE A 247 -16.55 -49.07 8.66
C ILE A 247 -15.24 -49.76 9.08
N PRO A 248 -15.30 -50.89 9.76
CA PRO A 248 -14.13 -51.51 10.43
C PRO A 248 -12.98 -51.94 9.51
N ILE A 249 -13.25 -52.24 8.22
CA ILE A 249 -12.25 -52.78 7.30
C ILE A 249 -11.70 -51.71 6.37
N VAL A 250 -12.50 -50.69 6.01
CA VAL A 250 -12.15 -49.65 4.98
C VAL A 250 -12.03 -48.27 5.61
N GLY A 251 -12.62 -48.04 6.79
CA GLY A 251 -12.68 -46.72 7.45
C GLY A 251 -11.31 -46.14 7.77
N GLY A 252 -10.31 -46.96 8.07
CA GLY A 252 -8.92 -46.54 8.28
C GLY A 252 -8.28 -45.97 7.01
N GLY A 253 -8.46 -46.62 5.87
CA GLY A 253 -7.94 -46.18 4.58
C GLY A 253 -8.62 -44.89 4.10
N VAL A 254 -9.93 -44.77 4.27
CA VAL A 254 -10.68 -43.55 3.94
C VAL A 254 -10.28 -42.40 4.86
N ALA A 255 -10.09 -42.64 6.16
CA ALA A 255 -9.62 -41.62 7.09
C ALA A 255 -8.20 -41.13 6.76
N GLU A 256 -7.31 -42.01 6.31
CA GLU A 256 -5.95 -41.65 5.89
C GLU A 256 -5.94 -40.94 4.54
N ALA A 257 -6.77 -41.35 3.58
CA ALA A 257 -6.96 -40.63 2.32
C ALA A 257 -7.49 -39.20 2.54
N LEU A 258 -8.45 -39.00 3.44
CA LEU A 258 -8.93 -37.68 3.85
C LEU A 258 -7.84 -36.87 4.52
N ARG A 259 -6.98 -37.45 5.32
CA ARG A 259 -5.84 -36.78 5.95
C ARG A 259 -4.82 -36.31 4.91
N THR A 260 -4.47 -37.19 3.97
CA THR A 260 -3.52 -36.88 2.90
C THR A 260 -4.06 -35.77 1.98
N ALA A 261 -5.35 -35.82 1.61
CA ALA A 261 -6.00 -34.78 0.85
C ALA A 261 -6.00 -33.43 1.60
N ALA A 262 -6.35 -33.44 2.88
CA ALA A 262 -6.32 -32.23 3.72
C ALA A 262 -4.89 -31.67 3.87
N GLY A 263 -3.89 -32.53 3.96
CA GLY A 263 -2.46 -32.13 3.97
C GLY A 263 -2.02 -31.46 2.68
N GLY A 264 -2.42 -32.03 1.53
CA GLY A 264 -2.12 -31.44 0.22
C GLY A 264 -2.76 -30.04 0.03
N VAL A 265 -4.01 -29.89 0.43
CA VAL A 265 -4.71 -28.60 0.39
C VAL A 265 -4.07 -27.59 1.35
N SER A 266 -3.62 -28.05 2.54
CA SER A 266 -2.92 -27.19 3.50
C SER A 266 -1.59 -26.67 2.95
N TRP A 267 -0.83 -27.52 2.24
CA TRP A 267 0.41 -27.13 1.58
C TRP A 267 0.16 -26.11 0.46
N LEU A 268 -0.81 -26.38 -0.42
CA LEU A 268 -1.19 -25.50 -1.51
C LEU A 268 -1.62 -24.12 -1.01
N ARG A 269 -2.41 -24.06 0.06
CA ARG A 269 -2.82 -22.83 0.74
C ARG A 269 -1.61 -22.05 1.27
N GLY A 270 -0.60 -22.74 1.82
CA GLY A 270 0.64 -22.12 2.25
C GLY A 270 1.37 -21.43 1.09
N VAL A 271 1.49 -22.09 -0.06
CA VAL A 271 2.15 -21.55 -1.27
C VAL A 271 1.40 -20.33 -1.80
N VAL A 272 0.09 -20.43 -1.98
CA VAL A 272 -0.75 -19.32 -2.49
C VAL A 272 -0.76 -18.15 -1.48
N GLY A 273 -0.79 -18.44 -0.19
CA GLY A 273 -0.76 -17.42 0.84
C GLY A 273 0.53 -16.63 0.87
N VAL A 274 1.66 -17.29 0.76
CA VAL A 274 2.98 -16.64 0.65
C VAL A 274 3.05 -15.83 -0.65
N GLY A 275 2.56 -16.38 -1.76
CA GLY A 275 2.45 -15.69 -3.03
C GLY A 275 1.68 -14.37 -2.93
N GLY A 276 0.52 -14.39 -2.28
CA GLY A 276 -0.29 -13.18 -2.05
C GLY A 276 0.45 -12.10 -1.25
N VAL A 277 1.20 -12.48 -0.21
CA VAL A 277 2.05 -11.54 0.55
C VAL A 277 3.14 -10.91 -0.34
N ILE A 278 3.78 -11.73 -1.17
CA ILE A 278 4.85 -11.27 -2.07
C ILE A 278 4.28 -10.33 -3.12
N LEU A 279 3.18 -10.69 -3.79
CA LEU A 279 2.50 -9.82 -4.76
C LEU A 279 2.10 -8.48 -4.17
N LEU A 280 1.61 -8.49 -2.93
CA LEU A 280 1.25 -7.28 -2.20
C LEU A 280 2.46 -6.38 -1.93
N LEU A 281 3.59 -6.96 -1.56
CA LEU A 281 4.84 -6.22 -1.38
C LEU A 281 5.34 -5.62 -2.71
N TRP A 282 5.26 -6.37 -3.81
CA TRP A 282 5.66 -5.90 -5.13
C TRP A 282 4.75 -4.79 -5.66
N LEU A 283 3.46 -4.86 -5.36
CA LEU A 283 2.50 -3.79 -5.68
C LEU A 283 2.77 -2.52 -4.85
N LEU A 284 3.12 -2.68 -3.58
CA LEU A 284 3.36 -1.58 -2.64
C LEU A 284 4.66 -0.82 -2.91
N LEU A 285 5.75 -1.55 -3.21
CA LEU A 285 7.10 -0.98 -3.28
C LEU A 285 7.22 0.19 -4.26
N PRO A 286 6.71 0.13 -5.51
CA PRO A 286 6.78 1.25 -6.45
C PRO A 286 6.14 2.52 -5.91
N GLN A 287 4.97 2.40 -5.30
CA GLN A 287 4.22 3.54 -4.76
C GLN A 287 4.92 4.16 -3.55
N LEU A 288 5.47 3.34 -2.64
CA LEU A 288 6.23 3.84 -1.50
C LEU A 288 7.51 4.55 -1.94
N ILE A 289 8.24 3.97 -2.91
CA ILE A 289 9.47 4.55 -3.45
C ILE A 289 9.15 5.91 -4.09
N HIS A 290 8.08 5.99 -4.89
CA HIS A 290 7.69 7.23 -5.55
C HIS A 290 7.34 8.33 -4.55
N LEU A 291 6.54 8.03 -3.53
CA LEU A 291 6.20 8.97 -2.46
C LEU A 291 7.42 9.39 -1.64
N LEU A 292 8.30 8.44 -1.30
CA LEU A 292 9.51 8.70 -0.52
C LEU A 292 10.49 9.59 -1.27
N LEU A 293 10.76 9.28 -2.54
CA LEU A 293 11.70 10.06 -3.36
C LEU A 293 11.17 11.46 -3.63
N THR A 294 9.89 11.62 -3.96
CA THR A 294 9.28 12.94 -4.14
C THR A 294 9.34 13.76 -2.86
N ARG A 295 8.99 13.18 -1.71
CA ARG A 295 9.15 13.82 -0.40
C ARG A 295 10.58 14.30 -0.17
N THR A 296 11.56 13.46 -0.48
CA THR A 296 12.99 13.78 -0.30
C THR A 296 13.42 14.94 -1.22
N VAL A 297 12.96 14.96 -2.47
CA VAL A 297 13.25 16.06 -3.41
C VAL A 297 12.71 17.38 -2.89
N TYR A 298 11.49 17.42 -2.39
CA TYR A 298 10.91 18.64 -1.81
C TYR A 298 11.61 19.08 -0.53
N GLY A 299 12.02 18.13 0.31
CA GLY A 299 12.83 18.41 1.50
C GLY A 299 14.16 19.07 1.14
N LEU A 300 14.92 18.45 0.23
CA LEU A 300 16.21 18.97 -0.25
C LEU A 300 16.05 20.36 -0.93
N ALA A 301 15.01 20.54 -1.74
CA ALA A 301 14.72 21.82 -2.34
C ALA A 301 14.40 22.89 -1.28
N GLY A 302 13.72 22.50 -0.19
CA GLY A 302 13.47 23.37 0.96
C GLY A 302 14.76 23.81 1.66
N ASP A 303 15.72 22.89 1.83
CA ASP A 303 17.04 23.20 2.40
C ASP A 303 17.84 24.16 1.50
N VAL A 304 17.81 23.93 0.17
CA VAL A 304 18.42 24.85 -0.82
C VAL A 304 17.79 26.23 -0.76
N ALA A 305 16.47 26.31 -0.61
CA ALA A 305 15.77 27.58 -0.47
C ALA A 305 16.23 28.35 0.78
N ALA A 306 16.43 27.66 1.90
CA ALA A 306 16.96 28.27 3.12
C ALA A 306 18.37 28.81 2.93
N TRP A 307 19.25 28.09 2.23
CA TRP A 307 20.61 28.54 1.91
C TRP A 307 20.63 29.78 0.99
N LEU A 308 19.64 29.92 0.10
CA LEU A 308 19.49 31.06 -0.78
C LEU A 308 18.79 32.26 -0.13
N GLY A 309 18.49 32.20 1.17
CA GLY A 309 17.78 33.26 1.89
C GLY A 309 16.30 33.38 1.51
N CYS A 310 15.71 32.31 0.95
CA CYS A 310 14.31 32.24 0.57
C CYS A 310 13.50 31.46 1.63
N GLU A 311 13.52 31.92 2.89
CA GLU A 311 12.94 31.21 4.03
C GLU A 311 11.44 30.89 3.88
N GLY A 312 10.68 31.77 3.24
CA GLY A 312 9.24 31.58 3.01
C GLY A 312 8.94 30.41 2.08
N GLU A 313 9.67 30.36 0.99
CA GLU A 313 9.59 29.28 -0.02
C GLU A 313 10.15 27.96 0.54
N GLY A 314 11.22 28.01 1.32
CA GLY A 314 11.80 26.85 2.02
C GLY A 314 10.81 26.23 2.99
N ARG A 315 10.12 27.05 3.79
CA ARG A 315 9.06 26.57 4.70
C ARG A 315 7.91 25.92 3.94
N LEU A 316 7.45 26.54 2.86
CA LEU A 316 6.39 26.00 2.01
C LEU A 316 6.77 24.61 1.49
N LEU A 317 7.98 24.46 0.91
CA LEU A 317 8.46 23.18 0.39
C LEU A 317 8.57 22.11 1.48
N GLY A 318 9.00 22.49 2.69
CA GLY A 318 9.04 21.61 3.86
C GLY A 318 7.64 21.15 4.30
N GLU A 319 6.63 22.04 4.29
CA GLU A 319 5.24 21.67 4.58
C GLU A 319 4.66 20.74 3.53
N ILE A 320 4.96 20.96 2.24
CA ILE A 320 4.57 20.05 1.14
C ILE A 320 5.27 18.69 1.26
N ALA A 321 6.56 18.66 1.58
CA ALA A 321 7.26 17.41 1.89
C ALA A 321 6.59 16.66 3.06
N GLY A 322 6.10 17.39 4.07
CA GLY A 322 5.31 16.86 5.17
C GLY A 322 3.96 16.28 4.72
N LEU A 323 3.30 16.87 3.72
CA LEU A 323 2.07 16.34 3.12
C LEU A 323 2.32 15.03 2.37
N PHE A 324 3.39 14.95 1.59
CA PHE A 324 3.78 13.70 0.91
C PHE A 324 4.19 12.60 1.90
N GLY A 325 4.85 12.98 2.99
CA GLY A 325 5.14 12.06 4.10
C GLY A 325 3.87 11.53 4.77
N TYR A 326 2.82 12.34 4.82
CA TYR A 326 1.51 11.92 5.31
C TYR A 326 0.83 10.91 4.37
N LEU A 327 0.84 11.14 3.04
CA LEU A 327 0.36 10.16 2.07
C LEU A 327 1.11 8.83 2.19
N LEU A 328 2.43 8.88 2.32
CA LEU A 328 3.28 7.71 2.55
C LEU A 328 2.83 6.93 3.78
N ALA A 329 2.56 7.60 4.89
CA ALA A 329 2.10 6.97 6.13
C ALA A 329 0.71 6.33 5.98
N VAL A 330 -0.22 6.97 5.27
CA VAL A 330 -1.55 6.42 5.00
C VAL A 330 -1.47 5.15 4.16
N VAL A 331 -0.71 5.18 3.06
CA VAL A 331 -0.51 4.01 2.19
C VAL A 331 0.15 2.88 2.97
N ALA A 332 1.23 3.15 3.70
CA ALA A 332 1.93 2.15 4.50
C ALA A 332 1.04 1.53 5.58
N LEU A 333 0.24 2.34 6.28
CA LEU A 333 -0.68 1.86 7.31
C LEU A 333 -1.77 0.95 6.72
N SER A 334 -2.39 1.35 5.61
CA SER A 334 -3.42 0.56 4.93
C SER A 334 -2.89 -0.81 4.51
N VAL A 335 -1.72 -0.85 3.89
CA VAL A 335 -1.11 -2.11 3.46
C VAL A 335 -0.66 -2.96 4.64
N THR A 336 -0.09 -2.36 5.67
CA THR A 336 0.31 -3.10 6.87
C THR A 336 -0.89 -3.81 7.50
N THR A 337 -2.05 -3.14 7.55
CA THR A 337 -3.28 -3.75 8.06
C THR A 337 -3.76 -4.89 7.18
N PHE A 338 -3.69 -4.71 5.86
CA PHE A 338 -4.05 -5.78 4.94
C PHE A 338 -3.09 -6.98 5.04
N LEU A 339 -1.78 -6.75 5.13
CA LEU A 339 -0.78 -7.78 5.38
C LEU A 339 -1.05 -8.54 6.69
N LEU A 340 -1.37 -7.82 7.77
CA LEU A 340 -1.72 -8.44 9.04
C LEU A 340 -2.98 -9.30 8.91
N SER A 341 -4.01 -8.83 8.22
CA SER A 341 -5.23 -9.58 7.95
C SER A 341 -4.95 -10.86 7.18
N LEU A 342 -4.11 -10.78 6.15
CA LEU A 342 -3.70 -11.91 5.32
C LEU A 342 -2.85 -12.91 6.11
N LEU A 343 -1.91 -12.45 6.92
CA LEU A 343 -1.09 -13.32 7.79
C LEU A 343 -1.92 -14.03 8.87
N LEU A 344 -2.90 -13.35 9.46
CA LEU A 344 -3.82 -13.98 10.41
C LEU A 344 -4.66 -15.05 9.73
N LEU A 345 -5.15 -14.81 8.52
CA LEU A 345 -5.84 -15.79 7.69
C LEU A 345 -4.97 -17.05 7.49
N LEU A 346 -3.71 -16.90 7.11
CA LEU A 346 -2.78 -17.99 6.89
C LEU A 346 -2.53 -18.82 8.18
N LYS A 347 -2.36 -18.14 9.32
CA LYS A 347 -2.14 -18.81 10.63
C LYS A 347 -3.34 -19.65 11.06
N CYS A 348 -4.55 -19.18 10.86
CA CYS A 348 -5.75 -19.95 11.20
C CYS A 348 -5.85 -21.25 10.40
N GLY A 349 -5.29 -21.28 9.19
CA GLY A 349 -5.21 -22.50 8.37
C GLY A 349 -4.14 -23.51 8.81
N ALA A 350 -3.03 -23.04 9.38
CA ALA A 350 -1.93 -23.89 9.80
C ALA A 350 -2.21 -24.70 11.09
N ALA A 351 -3.19 -24.28 11.89
CA ALA A 351 -3.55 -24.94 13.14
C ALA A 351 -4.17 -26.36 12.98
N PHE A 352 -4.36 -26.84 11.73
CA PHE A 352 -5.01 -28.12 11.41
C PHE A 352 -4.07 -29.20 10.85
N GLY A 353 -2.78 -28.91 10.70
CA GLY A 353 -1.77 -29.85 10.18
C GLY A 353 -0.92 -30.53 11.27
N GLY A 354 -1.23 -30.31 12.53
CA GLY A 354 -0.54 -30.89 13.67
C GLY A 354 -1.33 -32.02 14.32
#